data_89de351a8eab946f94d9ac22938120d9
#
_entry.id   89de351a8eab946f94d9ac22938120d9
#
_cell.length_a   1.000
_cell.length_b   1.000
_cell.length_c   1.000
_cell.angle_alpha   90.00
_cell.angle_beta   90.00
_cell.angle_gamma   90.00
#
_symmetry.space_group_name_H-M   'P 1'
#
loop_
_entity.id
_entity.type
_entity.pdbx_description
1 polymer ?
#
loop_
_entity_poly.entity_id
_entity_poly.type
_entity_poly.pdbx_seq_one_letter_code
_entity_poly.pdbx_strand_id
1 'polypeptide(L)'
;GDTLLDLWVDVTNVLFLVFGLQLYMRITGSQAGDSEPAAAKPEDMPADARVAQAAPSLETQIQDLRAMGITFNLPDEVLIGKLTAQCEPRRYEEEPYTLLLDVAGTDLVDEDGSVLRMSDDVLSFDLECVEEPDIYATVVRRFVQLTRGEVRIDELESRVDFDEGKAWLSFTHEGKRHELDVKFDDDWFDVSVFDRIAAIMKRPGKRFVRSVHGQNITLLYCTPETLHSLNRATGNRFQAIV
;
A
#
# COMPACT_ATOMS: atom_id res chain seq x y z
N GLY A 1 -16.69 36.67 9.68
CA GLY A 1 -15.83 36.13 8.70
C GLY A 1 -15.03 34.93 9.19
N ASP A 2 -15.57 33.77 9.47
CA ASP A 2 -14.79 32.58 9.92
C ASP A 2 -15.54 31.30 9.50
N THR A 3 -15.82 31.15 8.20
CA THR A 3 -16.58 29.97 7.73
C THR A 3 -15.98 29.22 6.52
N LEU A 4 -14.79 29.61 6.06
CA LEU A 4 -14.15 28.96 4.90
C LEU A 4 -12.93 28.11 5.26
N LEU A 5 -12.38 28.22 6.46
CA LEU A 5 -11.25 27.39 6.93
C LEU A 5 -11.74 26.07 7.56
N ASP A 6 -12.91 26.05 8.17
CA ASP A 6 -13.45 24.84 8.82
C ASP A 6 -13.97 23.79 7.82
N LEU A 7 -14.27 24.18 6.57
CA LEU A 7 -14.77 23.23 5.56
C LEU A 7 -13.67 22.38 4.91
N TRP A 8 -12.40 22.84 4.98
CA TRP A 8 -11.25 22.09 4.41
C TRP A 8 -10.74 20.96 5.31
N VAL A 9 -11.03 21.02 6.59
CA VAL A 9 -10.59 19.98 7.55
C VAL A 9 -11.47 18.73 7.46
N ASP A 10 -12.76 18.89 7.13
CA ASP A 10 -13.73 17.78 7.11
C ASP A 10 -13.55 16.82 5.93
N VAL A 11 -13.20 17.32 4.74
CA VAL A 11 -13.10 16.48 3.52
C VAL A 11 -11.88 15.54 3.58
N THR A 12 -10.77 16.00 4.16
CA THR A 12 -9.56 15.17 4.30
C THR A 12 -9.76 14.05 5.33
N ASN A 13 -10.56 14.28 6.37
CA ASN A 13 -10.85 13.32 7.43
C ASN A 13 -11.76 12.16 6.97
N VAL A 14 -12.69 12.42 6.04
CA VAL A 14 -13.62 11.39 5.53
C VAL A 14 -12.86 10.35 4.71
N LEU A 15 -11.90 10.78 3.86
CA LEU A 15 -11.14 9.89 2.99
C LEU A 15 -10.30 8.89 3.80
N PHE A 16 -9.63 9.35 4.86
CA PHE A 16 -8.79 8.49 5.70
C PHE A 16 -9.59 7.57 6.63
N LEU A 17 -10.77 7.98 7.08
CA LEU A 17 -11.69 7.13 7.85
C LEU A 17 -12.21 5.95 7.02
N VAL A 18 -12.50 6.17 5.74
CA VAL A 18 -12.97 5.11 4.82
C VAL A 18 -11.87 4.09 4.58
N PHE A 19 -10.62 4.52 4.31
CA PHE A 19 -9.48 3.61 4.13
C PHE A 19 -9.17 2.78 5.38
N GLY A 20 -9.16 3.40 6.56
CA GLY A 20 -8.91 2.70 7.83
C GLY A 20 -10.06 1.75 8.20
N LEU A 21 -11.30 2.15 7.96
CA LEU A 21 -12.49 1.35 8.30
C LEU A 21 -12.66 0.15 7.35
N GLN A 22 -12.35 0.30 6.07
CA GLN A 22 -12.39 -0.81 5.10
C GLN A 22 -11.33 -1.86 5.40
N LEU A 23 -10.11 -1.47 5.75
CA LEU A 23 -9.08 -2.40 6.20
C LEU A 23 -9.52 -3.14 7.47
N TYR A 24 -10.10 -2.44 8.45
CA TYR A 24 -10.61 -3.04 9.69
C TYR A 24 -11.74 -4.03 9.41
N MET A 25 -12.72 -3.69 8.58
CA MET A 25 -13.86 -4.58 8.26
C MET A 25 -13.42 -5.83 7.48
N ARG A 26 -12.41 -5.74 6.61
CA ARG A 26 -11.87 -6.89 5.88
C ARG A 26 -11.07 -7.85 6.75
N ILE A 27 -10.25 -7.31 7.63
CA ILE A 27 -9.46 -8.11 8.57
C ILE A 27 -10.37 -8.87 9.52
N THR A 28 -11.54 -8.32 9.87
CA THR A 28 -12.55 -8.98 10.74
C THR A 28 -13.60 -9.79 9.97
N GLY A 29 -13.84 -9.52 8.69
CA GLY A 29 -14.95 -10.08 7.89
C GLY A 29 -14.63 -11.33 7.06
N SER A 30 -13.37 -11.77 6.95
CA SER A 30 -12.97 -12.94 6.15
C SER A 30 -13.21 -14.27 6.89
N GLN A 31 -14.44 -14.51 7.30
CA GLN A 31 -14.92 -15.79 7.80
C GLN A 31 -16.26 -16.14 7.11
N ALA A 32 -16.29 -16.29 5.79
CA ALA A 32 -17.38 -17.01 5.11
C ALA A 32 -17.01 -17.37 3.67
N GLY A 33 -16.58 -18.58 3.49
CA GLY A 33 -16.97 -19.45 2.37
C GLY A 33 -16.38 -19.14 1.01
N ASP A 34 -15.24 -19.79 0.66
CA ASP A 34 -15.13 -20.32 -0.69
C ASP A 34 -14.32 -21.62 -0.70
N SER A 35 -14.79 -22.55 -1.53
CA SER A 35 -14.40 -23.93 -1.60
C SER A 35 -12.96 -24.10 -2.10
N GLU A 36 -12.13 -24.67 -1.27
CA GLU A 36 -10.77 -25.11 -1.56
C GLU A 36 -10.73 -26.19 -2.64
N PRO A 37 -9.84 -26.11 -3.65
CA PRO A 37 -9.51 -27.28 -4.46
C PRO A 37 -8.69 -28.27 -3.62
N ALA A 38 -9.08 -29.51 -3.64
CA ALA A 38 -8.54 -30.62 -2.86
C ALA A 38 -7.01 -30.66 -2.88
N ALA A 39 -6.38 -30.34 -1.77
CA ALA A 39 -4.96 -30.53 -1.52
C ALA A 39 -4.65 -32.02 -1.38
N ALA A 40 -3.53 -32.46 -1.96
CA ALA A 40 -3.01 -33.83 -1.83
C ALA A 40 -2.83 -34.23 -0.37
N LYS A 41 -3.14 -35.49 -0.04
CA LYS A 41 -3.05 -35.99 1.34
C LYS A 41 -1.62 -35.91 1.89
N PRO A 42 -1.46 -35.57 3.19
CA PRO A 42 -0.15 -35.31 3.83
C PRO A 42 0.71 -36.56 4.10
N GLU A 43 0.32 -37.74 3.65
CA GLU A 43 0.91 -39.02 4.07
C GLU A 43 2.18 -39.43 3.30
N ASP A 44 2.52 -38.77 2.17
CA ASP A 44 3.63 -39.17 1.30
C ASP A 44 4.87 -38.28 1.32
N MET A 45 5.02 -37.38 2.31
CA MET A 45 6.24 -36.58 2.45
C MET A 45 7.22 -37.20 3.47
N PRO A 46 8.54 -37.32 3.13
CA PRO A 46 9.53 -37.84 4.05
C PRO A 46 9.62 -37.01 5.33
N ALA A 47 9.82 -37.68 6.47
CA ALA A 47 9.80 -37.09 7.81
C ALA A 47 10.79 -35.93 8.03
N ASP A 48 11.86 -35.85 7.23
CA ASP A 48 12.89 -34.78 7.30
C ASP A 48 12.44 -33.44 6.69
N ALA A 49 11.31 -33.41 5.96
CA ALA A 49 10.74 -32.17 5.42
C ALA A 49 9.79 -31.46 6.40
N ARG A 50 9.58 -31.99 7.59
CA ARG A 50 8.58 -31.52 8.58
C ARG A 50 9.15 -30.66 9.70
N VAL A 51 10.35 -30.15 9.59
CA VAL A 51 10.71 -29.00 10.41
C VAL A 51 10.06 -27.78 9.77
N ALA A 52 8.75 -27.67 9.94
CA ALA A 52 8.05 -26.42 9.68
C ALA A 52 8.74 -25.36 10.51
N GLN A 53 9.58 -24.57 9.87
CA GLN A 53 10.22 -23.43 10.51
C GLN A 53 9.07 -22.56 11.03
N ALA A 54 8.99 -22.38 12.35
CA ALA A 54 7.94 -21.55 12.95
C ALA A 54 7.91 -20.20 12.21
N ALA A 55 6.73 -19.74 11.88
CA ALA A 55 6.58 -18.43 11.21
C ALA A 55 7.27 -17.36 12.07
N PRO A 56 7.94 -16.38 11.46
CA PRO A 56 8.64 -15.35 12.21
C PRO A 56 7.65 -14.49 13.00
N SER A 57 7.97 -14.18 14.27
CA SER A 57 7.17 -13.27 15.07
C SER A 57 7.12 -11.87 14.44
N LEU A 58 6.14 -11.05 14.84
CA LEU A 58 6.00 -9.67 14.34
C LEU A 58 7.28 -8.86 14.55
N GLU A 59 7.94 -9.00 15.70
CA GLU A 59 9.20 -8.32 15.99
C GLU A 59 10.33 -8.78 15.06
N THR A 60 10.40 -10.07 14.77
CA THR A 60 11.37 -10.63 13.82
C THR A 60 11.12 -10.07 12.42
N GLN A 61 9.85 -10.03 11.98
CA GLN A 61 9.48 -9.47 10.68
C GLN A 61 9.89 -7.99 10.54
N ILE A 62 9.69 -7.18 11.59
CA ILE A 62 10.10 -5.77 11.62
C ILE A 62 11.62 -5.65 11.46
N GLN A 63 12.41 -6.46 12.19
CA GLN A 63 13.86 -6.44 12.10
C GLN A 63 14.36 -6.89 10.71
N ASP A 64 13.76 -7.92 10.15
CA ASP A 64 14.09 -8.42 8.81
C ASP A 64 13.79 -7.36 7.73
N LEU A 65 12.64 -6.69 7.80
CA LEU A 65 12.31 -5.62 6.85
C LEU A 65 13.28 -4.44 6.96
N ARG A 66 13.74 -4.09 8.19
CA ARG A 66 14.80 -3.09 8.37
C ARG A 66 16.11 -3.52 7.75
N ALA A 67 16.47 -4.79 7.91
CA ALA A 67 17.68 -5.34 7.28
C ALA A 67 17.61 -5.32 5.75
N MET A 68 16.39 -5.34 5.17
CA MET A 68 16.14 -5.17 3.74
C MET A 68 16.12 -3.69 3.31
N GLY A 69 16.27 -2.74 4.24
CA GLY A 69 16.30 -1.30 3.99
C GLY A 69 14.94 -0.61 4.06
N ILE A 70 13.90 -1.27 4.57
CA ILE A 70 12.59 -0.65 4.82
C ILE A 70 12.60 -0.04 6.22
N THR A 71 12.24 1.22 6.32
CA THR A 71 12.26 1.96 7.59
C THR A 71 10.87 2.22 8.13
N PHE A 72 10.77 2.32 9.44
CA PHE A 72 9.54 2.67 10.14
C PHE A 72 9.74 3.99 10.90
N ASN A 73 8.72 4.83 10.89
CA ASN A 73 8.75 6.18 11.45
C ASN A 73 8.54 6.23 12.98
N LEU A 74 8.19 5.10 13.58
CA LEU A 74 7.84 4.98 14.98
C LEU A 74 8.89 4.15 15.75
N PRO A 75 9.10 4.42 17.06
CA PRO A 75 9.81 3.52 17.95
C PRO A 75 9.13 2.14 17.99
N ASP A 76 9.90 1.06 18.21
CA ASP A 76 9.41 -0.32 18.11
C ASP A 76 8.19 -0.60 18.98
N GLU A 77 8.20 -0.12 20.22
CA GLU A 77 7.09 -0.31 21.16
C GLU A 77 5.78 0.33 20.64
N VAL A 78 5.88 1.54 20.08
CA VAL A 78 4.75 2.27 19.51
C VAL A 78 4.28 1.62 18.22
N LEU A 79 5.22 1.23 17.35
CA LEU A 79 4.94 0.55 16.10
C LEU A 79 4.18 -0.75 16.35
N ILE A 80 4.69 -1.62 17.23
CA ILE A 80 4.05 -2.88 17.58
C ILE A 80 2.67 -2.64 18.17
N GLY A 81 2.53 -1.65 19.05
CA GLY A 81 1.23 -1.26 19.62
C GLY A 81 0.23 -0.82 18.55
N LYS A 82 0.64 -0.01 17.57
CA LYS A 82 -0.23 0.42 16.45
C LYS A 82 -0.58 -0.77 15.53
N LEU A 83 0.38 -1.62 15.19
CA LEU A 83 0.15 -2.82 14.37
C LEU A 83 -0.82 -3.80 15.05
N THR A 84 -0.62 -4.09 16.33
CA THR A 84 -1.48 -5.02 17.09
C THR A 84 -2.87 -4.46 17.40
N ALA A 85 -3.02 -3.13 17.35
CA ALA A 85 -4.34 -2.49 17.38
C ALA A 85 -5.13 -2.70 16.08
N GLN A 86 -4.44 -2.89 14.93
CA GLN A 86 -5.09 -3.14 13.63
C GLN A 86 -5.40 -4.63 13.43
N CYS A 87 -4.48 -5.52 13.83
CA CYS A 87 -4.61 -6.96 13.66
C CYS A 87 -4.04 -7.72 14.86
N GLU A 88 -4.65 -8.86 15.19
CA GLU A 88 -4.08 -9.75 16.19
C GLU A 88 -2.68 -10.24 15.79
N PRO A 89 -1.71 -10.35 16.73
CA PRO A 89 -0.32 -10.77 16.44
C PRO A 89 -0.23 -12.06 15.61
N ARG A 90 -1.09 -13.03 15.88
CA ARG A 90 -1.14 -14.30 15.15
C ARG A 90 -1.38 -14.13 13.64
N ARG A 91 -2.15 -13.12 13.23
CA ARG A 91 -2.41 -12.87 11.81
C ARG A 91 -1.13 -12.51 11.05
N TYR A 92 -0.21 -11.77 11.68
CA TYR A 92 1.10 -11.47 11.10
C TYR A 92 1.98 -12.72 10.94
N GLU A 93 1.77 -13.76 11.76
CA GLU A 93 2.46 -15.05 11.62
C GLU A 93 1.81 -15.93 10.55
N GLU A 94 0.51 -15.81 10.32
CA GLU A 94 -0.23 -16.51 9.27
C GLU A 94 0.11 -15.98 7.87
N GLU A 95 0.32 -14.65 7.73
CA GLU A 95 0.68 -13.97 6.48
C GLU A 95 1.97 -13.15 6.65
N PRO A 96 3.12 -13.82 6.89
CA PRO A 96 4.36 -13.15 7.27
C PRO A 96 4.81 -12.15 6.21
N TYR A 97 5.28 -11.00 6.69
CA TYR A 97 5.73 -9.83 5.93
C TYR A 97 4.65 -9.17 5.07
N THR A 98 3.76 -9.92 4.43
CA THR A 98 2.73 -9.37 3.54
C THR A 98 1.75 -8.51 4.34
N LEU A 99 1.14 -9.06 5.38
CA LEU A 99 0.20 -8.31 6.23
C LEU A 99 0.88 -7.14 6.94
N LEU A 100 2.13 -7.33 7.39
CA LEU A 100 2.88 -6.24 8.01
C LEU A 100 3.11 -5.07 7.04
N LEU A 101 3.49 -5.35 5.78
CA LEU A 101 3.67 -4.32 4.76
C LEU A 101 2.34 -3.64 4.42
N ASP A 102 1.27 -4.40 4.30
CA ASP A 102 -0.06 -3.85 4.01
C ASP A 102 -0.50 -2.89 5.12
N VAL A 103 -0.43 -3.30 6.38
CA VAL A 103 -0.84 -2.46 7.51
C VAL A 103 0.11 -1.27 7.71
N ALA A 104 1.43 -1.48 7.63
CA ALA A 104 2.41 -0.41 7.80
C ALA A 104 2.42 0.61 6.64
N GLY A 105 1.96 0.22 5.47
CA GLY A 105 1.82 1.10 4.29
C GLY A 105 0.53 1.92 4.28
N THR A 106 -0.42 1.60 5.15
CA THR A 106 -1.69 2.33 5.25
C THR A 106 -1.52 3.55 6.15
N ASP A 107 -1.98 4.71 5.68
CA ASP A 107 -2.05 5.93 6.48
C ASP A 107 -3.17 5.78 7.51
N LEU A 108 -2.86 5.96 8.80
CA LEU A 108 -3.83 5.91 9.88
C LEU A 108 -4.21 7.33 10.31
N VAL A 109 -5.46 7.50 10.74
CA VAL A 109 -5.92 8.77 11.33
C VAL A 109 -6.05 8.58 12.83
N ASP A 110 -5.34 9.40 13.61
CA ASP A 110 -5.44 9.42 15.06
C ASP A 110 -6.73 10.17 15.52
N GLU A 111 -7.06 10.07 16.80
CA GLU A 111 -8.28 10.65 17.40
C GLU A 111 -8.40 12.17 17.21
N ASP A 112 -7.28 12.86 17.04
CA ASP A 112 -7.23 14.31 16.79
C ASP A 112 -7.30 14.68 15.29
N GLY A 113 -7.47 13.69 14.40
CA GLY A 113 -7.51 13.86 12.96
C GLY A 113 -6.14 13.97 12.29
N SER A 114 -5.05 13.81 13.04
CA SER A 114 -3.71 13.78 12.45
C SER A 114 -3.43 12.47 11.71
N VAL A 115 -2.72 12.57 10.58
CA VAL A 115 -2.33 11.40 9.79
C VAL A 115 -1.05 10.80 10.34
N LEU A 116 -1.15 9.56 10.80
CA LEU A 116 -0.02 8.78 11.26
C LEU A 116 0.45 7.82 10.15
N ARG A 117 1.72 7.93 9.79
CA ARG A 117 2.40 6.99 8.88
C ARG A 117 3.38 6.14 9.64
N MET A 118 3.19 4.84 9.56
CA MET A 118 4.14 3.90 10.16
C MET A 118 5.40 3.74 9.32
N SER A 119 5.31 3.92 7.98
CA SER A 119 6.46 3.87 7.08
C SER A 119 6.30 4.84 5.92
N ASP A 120 7.39 5.53 5.52
CA ASP A 120 7.45 6.31 4.28
C ASP A 120 7.97 5.48 3.09
N ASP A 121 8.41 4.25 3.30
CA ASP A 121 8.93 3.36 2.27
C ASP A 121 7.85 2.46 1.65
N VAL A 122 6.67 2.42 2.28
CA VAL A 122 5.55 1.56 1.86
C VAL A 122 4.30 2.40 1.70
N LEU A 123 3.55 2.16 0.65
CA LEU A 123 2.19 2.67 0.44
C LEU A 123 1.27 1.48 0.19
N SER A 124 0.21 1.36 0.97
CA SER A 124 -0.79 0.33 0.79
C SER A 124 -2.19 0.93 0.90
N PHE A 125 -3.10 0.51 0.02
CA PHE A 125 -4.49 0.96 0.03
C PHE A 125 -5.41 -0.02 -0.72
N ASP A 126 -6.70 0.11 -0.47
CA ASP A 126 -7.76 -0.63 -1.17
C ASP A 126 -8.01 -0.04 -2.55
N LEU A 127 -8.07 -0.87 -3.58
CA LEU A 127 -8.32 -0.44 -4.95
C LEU A 127 -9.77 0.04 -5.18
N GLU A 128 -10.72 -0.35 -4.34
CA GLU A 128 -12.08 0.22 -4.30
C GLU A 128 -12.06 1.54 -3.51
N CYS A 129 -11.42 2.57 -4.05
CA CYS A 129 -11.19 3.84 -3.35
C CYS A 129 -11.56 5.09 -4.16
N VAL A 130 -12.13 4.93 -5.35
CA VAL A 130 -12.44 6.08 -6.21
C VAL A 130 -13.80 6.65 -5.81
N GLU A 131 -13.82 7.40 -4.71
CA GLU A 131 -15.00 8.04 -4.15
C GLU A 131 -14.93 9.58 -4.25
N GLU A 132 -13.72 10.14 -4.43
CA GLU A 132 -13.50 11.59 -4.45
C GLU A 132 -12.93 12.05 -5.80
N PRO A 133 -13.27 13.28 -6.25
CA PRO A 133 -12.83 13.78 -7.55
C PRO A 133 -11.32 13.88 -7.73
N ASP A 134 -10.56 14.08 -6.68
CA ASP A 134 -9.09 14.28 -6.69
C ASP A 134 -8.29 13.08 -6.17
N ILE A 135 -8.92 11.93 -6.00
CA ILE A 135 -8.31 10.72 -5.43
C ILE A 135 -7.01 10.33 -6.14
N TYR A 136 -6.94 10.43 -7.48
CA TYR A 136 -5.74 10.09 -8.22
C TYR A 136 -4.56 11.00 -7.88
N ALA A 137 -4.77 12.31 -7.71
CA ALA A 137 -3.70 13.22 -7.27
C ALA A 137 -3.24 12.90 -5.85
N THR A 138 -4.15 12.53 -4.96
CA THR A 138 -3.85 12.14 -3.58
C THR A 138 -2.98 10.89 -3.54
N VAL A 139 -3.39 9.82 -4.23
CA VAL A 139 -2.64 8.56 -4.29
C VAL A 139 -1.30 8.74 -5.00
N VAL A 140 -1.24 9.46 -6.13
CA VAL A 140 0.00 9.70 -6.88
C VAL A 140 0.99 10.54 -6.08
N ARG A 141 0.53 11.51 -5.30
CA ARG A 141 1.39 12.25 -4.38
C ARG A 141 2.09 11.31 -3.38
N ARG A 142 1.33 10.38 -2.81
CA ARG A 142 1.89 9.35 -1.89
C ARG A 142 2.84 8.40 -2.63
N PHE A 143 2.51 7.97 -3.83
CA PHE A 143 3.37 7.12 -4.66
C PHE A 143 4.71 7.78 -4.95
N VAL A 144 4.73 9.06 -5.31
CA VAL A 144 5.99 9.79 -5.55
C VAL A 144 6.78 10.01 -4.26
N GLN A 145 6.12 10.20 -3.12
CA GLN A 145 6.78 10.32 -1.82
C GLN A 145 7.61 9.09 -1.44
N LEU A 146 7.27 7.88 -1.93
CA LEU A 146 8.10 6.67 -1.75
C LEU A 146 9.53 6.86 -2.24
N THR A 147 9.77 7.76 -3.19
CA THR A 147 11.13 8.07 -3.70
C THR A 147 11.96 8.92 -2.75
N ARG A 148 11.40 9.36 -1.63
CA ARG A 148 12.05 10.21 -0.64
C ARG A 148 12.70 11.47 -1.24
N GLY A 149 12.06 12.04 -2.27
CA GLY A 149 12.50 13.26 -2.97
C GLY A 149 13.54 13.04 -4.06
N GLU A 150 13.92 11.78 -4.38
CA GLU A 150 14.73 11.48 -5.57
C GLU A 150 14.01 11.86 -6.86
N VAL A 151 12.68 11.80 -6.83
CA VAL A 151 11.81 12.24 -7.92
C VAL A 151 10.88 13.34 -7.39
N ARG A 152 10.68 14.37 -8.21
CA ARG A 152 9.75 15.47 -7.93
C ARG A 152 8.78 15.66 -9.05
N ILE A 153 7.56 16.00 -8.69
CA ILE A 153 6.51 16.43 -9.61
C ILE A 153 5.93 17.74 -9.08
N ASP A 154 5.54 18.58 -10.00
CA ASP A 154 4.89 19.86 -9.74
C ASP A 154 3.52 19.88 -10.43
N GLU A 155 2.65 20.80 -10.06
CA GLU A 155 1.34 21.01 -10.69
C GLU A 155 0.53 19.70 -10.84
N LEU A 156 0.52 18.88 -9.78
CA LEU A 156 -0.22 17.63 -9.74
C LEU A 156 -1.71 17.90 -9.56
N GLU A 157 -2.49 17.53 -10.55
CA GLU A 157 -3.94 17.71 -10.58
C GLU A 157 -4.61 16.43 -11.12
N SER A 158 -5.79 16.11 -10.60
CA SER A 158 -6.64 15.06 -11.16
C SER A 158 -8.11 15.44 -11.04
N ARG A 159 -8.95 14.79 -11.82
CA ARG A 159 -10.38 14.88 -11.66
C ARG A 159 -11.04 13.58 -12.09
N VAL A 160 -11.97 13.13 -11.28
CA VAL A 160 -12.96 12.11 -11.62
C VAL A 160 -14.30 12.82 -11.80
N ASP A 161 -14.92 12.65 -12.95
CA ASP A 161 -16.27 13.09 -13.27
C ASP A 161 -17.18 11.86 -13.25
N PHE A 162 -17.86 11.68 -12.13
CA PHE A 162 -18.74 10.52 -11.90
C PHE A 162 -19.97 10.54 -12.79
N ASP A 163 -20.44 11.72 -13.18
CA ASP A 163 -21.63 11.87 -14.04
C ASP A 163 -21.30 11.49 -15.48
N GLU A 164 -20.12 11.91 -15.99
CA GLU A 164 -19.68 11.61 -17.36
C GLU A 164 -18.90 10.28 -17.46
N GLY A 165 -18.54 9.67 -16.35
CA GLY A 165 -17.71 8.45 -16.32
C GLY A 165 -16.32 8.67 -16.92
N LYS A 166 -15.66 9.78 -16.57
CA LYS A 166 -14.36 10.18 -17.09
C LYS A 166 -13.40 10.51 -15.95
N ALA A 167 -12.12 10.18 -16.14
CA ALA A 167 -11.09 10.58 -15.22
C ALA A 167 -9.81 10.98 -15.95
N TRP A 168 -9.07 11.92 -15.38
CA TRP A 168 -7.77 12.35 -15.88
C TRP A 168 -6.83 12.73 -14.75
N LEU A 169 -5.55 12.70 -15.04
CA LEU A 169 -4.45 13.09 -14.16
C LEU A 169 -3.44 13.90 -14.96
N SER A 170 -2.93 14.99 -14.41
CA SER A 170 -1.82 15.73 -15.00
C SER A 170 -0.79 16.15 -13.95
N PHE A 171 0.45 16.27 -14.38
CA PHE A 171 1.56 16.76 -13.55
C PHE A 171 2.71 17.26 -14.42
N THR A 172 3.60 18.05 -13.83
CA THR A 172 4.85 18.49 -14.45
C THR A 172 6.02 17.71 -13.84
N HIS A 173 6.87 17.10 -14.69
CA HIS A 173 8.10 16.42 -14.30
C HIS A 173 9.25 16.90 -15.18
N GLU A 174 10.37 17.35 -14.56
CA GLU A 174 11.55 17.90 -15.26
C GLU A 174 11.18 19.01 -16.28
N GLY A 175 10.21 19.86 -15.90
CA GLY A 175 9.73 20.97 -16.72
C GLY A 175 8.81 20.58 -17.88
N LYS A 176 8.46 19.32 -18.01
CA LYS A 176 7.52 18.82 -19.01
C LYS A 176 6.18 18.45 -18.37
N ARG A 177 5.09 19.00 -18.94
CA ARG A 177 3.73 18.62 -18.54
C ARG A 177 3.36 17.25 -19.16
N HIS A 178 2.77 16.41 -18.34
CA HIS A 178 2.23 15.12 -18.70
C HIS A 178 0.74 15.11 -18.39
N GLU A 179 -0.04 14.59 -19.32
CA GLU A 179 -1.49 14.39 -19.17
C GLU A 179 -1.78 12.92 -19.42
N LEU A 180 -2.51 12.30 -18.52
CA LEU A 180 -2.85 10.90 -18.56
C LEU A 180 -4.36 10.75 -18.50
N ASP A 181 -4.94 10.14 -19.54
CA ASP A 181 -6.31 9.64 -19.45
C ASP A 181 -6.32 8.47 -18.47
N VAL A 182 -7.25 8.50 -17.54
CA VAL A 182 -7.42 7.46 -16.53
C VAL A 182 -8.65 6.65 -16.88
N LYS A 183 -8.55 5.33 -16.83
CA LYS A 183 -9.72 4.47 -17.01
C LYS A 183 -10.69 4.70 -15.84
N PHE A 184 -11.89 5.13 -16.16
CA PHE A 184 -12.98 5.14 -15.19
C PHE A 184 -13.59 3.74 -15.10
N ASP A 185 -13.67 3.19 -13.88
CA ASP A 185 -14.18 1.84 -13.60
C ASP A 185 -14.95 1.84 -12.28
N ASP A 186 -15.97 2.71 -12.22
CA ASP A 186 -16.78 2.95 -11.02
C ASP A 186 -15.89 3.40 -9.83
N ASP A 187 -15.86 2.65 -8.74
CA ASP A 187 -15.06 2.92 -7.55
C ASP A 187 -13.65 2.29 -7.57
N TRP A 188 -13.27 1.61 -8.67
CA TRP A 188 -11.96 0.95 -8.80
C TRP A 188 -10.87 1.88 -9.34
N PHE A 189 -9.72 1.84 -8.66
CA PHE A 189 -8.53 2.60 -9.05
C PHE A 189 -7.86 1.99 -10.29
N ASP A 190 -7.58 2.80 -11.32
CA ASP A 190 -6.80 2.39 -12.50
C ASP A 190 -5.32 2.22 -12.14
N VAL A 191 -4.92 1.00 -11.79
CA VAL A 191 -3.53 0.68 -11.43
C VAL A 191 -2.52 0.92 -12.56
N SER A 192 -2.97 1.01 -13.84
CA SER A 192 -2.10 1.29 -14.96
C SER A 192 -1.50 2.70 -14.92
N VAL A 193 -2.07 3.60 -14.10
CA VAL A 193 -1.51 4.91 -13.80
C VAL A 193 -0.08 4.79 -13.26
N PHE A 194 0.17 3.82 -12.37
CA PHE A 194 1.51 3.60 -11.80
C PHE A 194 2.52 3.15 -12.85
N ASP A 195 2.14 2.31 -13.80
CA ASP A 195 3.03 1.86 -14.89
C ASP A 195 3.45 3.07 -15.75
N ARG A 196 2.51 3.94 -16.11
CA ARG A 196 2.77 5.13 -16.89
C ARG A 196 3.63 6.16 -16.15
N ILE A 197 3.35 6.40 -14.88
CA ILE A 197 4.13 7.32 -14.04
C ILE A 197 5.54 6.75 -13.81
N ALA A 198 5.69 5.48 -13.49
CA ALA A 198 6.99 4.84 -13.29
C ALA A 198 7.88 4.89 -14.54
N ALA A 199 7.28 4.73 -15.73
CA ALA A 199 8.00 4.87 -17.01
C ALA A 199 8.52 6.29 -17.24
N ILE A 200 7.73 7.33 -16.87
CA ILE A 200 8.14 8.74 -16.97
C ILE A 200 9.24 9.07 -15.95
N MET A 201 9.15 8.52 -14.74
CA MET A 201 10.03 8.84 -13.60
C MET A 201 11.20 7.89 -13.41
N LYS A 202 11.55 7.12 -14.45
CA LYS A 202 12.57 6.08 -14.37
C LYS A 202 13.92 6.62 -13.92
N ARG A 203 14.51 5.99 -12.89
CA ARG A 203 15.83 6.31 -12.36
C ARG A 203 16.73 5.06 -12.36
N PRO A 204 18.06 5.22 -12.51
CA PRO A 204 19.00 4.12 -12.33
C PRO A 204 19.02 3.61 -10.89
N GLY A 205 19.21 2.30 -10.71
CA GLY A 205 19.49 1.69 -9.41
C GLY A 205 18.27 1.38 -8.53
N LYS A 206 17.14 2.07 -8.72
CA LYS A 206 15.90 1.79 -8.00
C LYS A 206 14.71 1.72 -8.95
N ARG A 207 13.64 1.11 -8.50
CA ARG A 207 12.38 1.01 -9.25
C ARG A 207 11.18 0.93 -8.32
N PHE A 208 10.05 1.33 -8.83
CA PHE A 208 8.79 1.04 -8.17
C PHE A 208 8.46 -0.45 -8.31
N VAL A 209 7.92 -1.02 -7.25
CA VAL A 209 7.47 -2.41 -7.21
C VAL A 209 6.08 -2.46 -6.61
N ARG A 210 5.28 -3.44 -7.00
CA ARG A 210 3.94 -3.64 -6.47
C ARG A 210 3.66 -5.10 -6.13
N SER A 211 2.79 -5.29 -5.15
CA SER A 211 2.07 -6.53 -4.88
C SER A 211 0.57 -6.23 -4.90
N VAL A 212 -0.22 -7.06 -5.58
CA VAL A 212 -1.68 -6.95 -5.55
C VAL A 212 -2.22 -8.23 -4.94
N HIS A 213 -3.03 -8.08 -3.90
CA HIS A 213 -3.63 -9.19 -3.18
C HIS A 213 -5.10 -8.89 -2.89
N GLY A 214 -6.00 -9.59 -3.59
CA GLY A 214 -7.43 -9.25 -3.59
C GLY A 214 -7.64 -7.84 -4.13
N GLN A 215 -8.27 -6.97 -3.33
CA GLN A 215 -8.50 -5.56 -3.65
C GLN A 215 -7.38 -4.65 -3.13
N ASN A 216 -6.41 -5.18 -2.39
CA ASN A 216 -5.34 -4.37 -1.83
C ASN A 216 -4.12 -4.31 -2.75
N ILE A 217 -3.49 -3.14 -2.83
CA ILE A 217 -2.22 -2.93 -3.50
C ILE A 217 -1.18 -2.40 -2.52
N THR A 218 0.02 -2.99 -2.56
CA THR A 218 1.17 -2.53 -1.78
C THR A 218 2.29 -2.12 -2.72
N LEU A 219 2.83 -0.93 -2.53
CA LEU A 219 3.79 -0.26 -3.40
C LEU A 219 5.03 0.13 -2.60
N LEU A 220 6.22 -0.07 -3.19
CA LEU A 220 7.50 0.38 -2.67
C LEU A 220 8.37 0.96 -3.79
N TYR A 221 9.41 1.71 -3.41
CA TYR A 221 10.47 2.15 -4.32
C TYR A 221 11.82 1.67 -3.79
N CYS A 222 12.39 0.65 -4.41
CA CYS A 222 13.53 -0.06 -3.85
C CYS A 222 14.56 -0.51 -4.90
N THR A 223 15.71 -0.98 -4.41
CA THR A 223 16.75 -1.57 -5.25
C THR A 223 16.38 -2.99 -5.69
N PRO A 224 17.02 -3.54 -6.73
CA PRO A 224 16.84 -4.94 -7.13
C PRO A 224 17.16 -5.94 -6.00
N GLU A 225 18.13 -5.63 -5.15
CA GLU A 225 18.53 -6.46 -4.01
C GLU A 225 17.43 -6.51 -2.96
N THR A 226 16.82 -5.36 -2.64
CA THR A 226 15.68 -5.27 -1.73
C THR A 226 14.47 -6.04 -2.30
N LEU A 227 14.17 -5.86 -3.60
CA LEU A 227 13.10 -6.63 -4.26
C LEU A 227 13.34 -8.14 -4.17
N HIS A 228 14.58 -8.59 -4.42
CA HIS A 228 14.95 -10.00 -4.30
C HIS A 228 14.70 -10.53 -2.88
N SER A 229 15.11 -9.77 -1.87
CA SER A 229 14.94 -10.15 -0.46
C SER A 229 13.48 -10.17 -0.04
N LEU A 230 12.69 -9.16 -0.46
CA LEU A 230 11.24 -9.12 -0.26
C LEU A 230 10.56 -10.35 -0.89
N ASN A 231 10.92 -10.68 -2.12
CA ASN A 231 10.32 -11.82 -2.81
C ASN A 231 10.67 -13.16 -2.17
N ARG A 232 11.87 -13.29 -1.60
CA ARG A 232 12.21 -14.48 -0.80
C ARG A 232 11.37 -14.58 0.48
N ALA A 233 11.11 -13.45 1.13
CA ALA A 233 10.34 -13.39 2.37
C ALA A 233 8.82 -13.59 2.14
N THR A 234 8.31 -13.07 1.02
CA THR A 234 6.86 -13.03 0.72
C THR A 234 6.40 -14.07 -0.31
N GLY A 235 7.27 -15.00 -0.74
CA GLY A 235 6.91 -16.00 -1.74
C GLY A 235 6.68 -15.43 -3.15
N ASN A 236 7.54 -14.49 -3.59
CA ASN A 236 7.52 -13.85 -4.92
C ASN A 236 6.25 -13.03 -5.22
N ARG A 237 5.74 -12.32 -4.22
CA ARG A 237 4.53 -11.51 -4.39
C ARG A 237 4.76 -10.16 -5.08
N PHE A 238 5.99 -9.62 -5.04
CA PHE A 238 6.31 -8.31 -5.59
C PHE A 238 6.83 -8.37 -7.01
N GLN A 239 6.34 -7.46 -7.85
CA GLN A 239 6.75 -7.31 -9.25
C GLN A 239 7.24 -5.89 -9.50
N ALA A 240 8.29 -5.74 -10.33
CA ALA A 240 8.72 -4.44 -10.78
C ALA A 240 7.65 -3.80 -11.67
N ILE A 241 7.39 -2.52 -11.46
CA ILE A 241 6.61 -1.68 -12.35
C ILE A 241 7.58 -1.21 -13.46
N VAL A 242 7.24 -1.50 -14.72
CA VAL A 242 8.15 -1.36 -15.87
C VAL A 242 7.69 -0.23 -16.78
#